data_c85fb2f45bc54acc55b05cdbac291f6a
#
_entry.id   c85fb2f45bc54acc55b05cdbac291f6a
#
_cell.length_a   1.000
_cell.length_b   1.000
_cell.length_c   1.000
_cell.angle_alpha   90.00
_cell.angle_beta   90.00
_cell.angle_gamma   90.00
#
_symmetry.space_group_name_H-M   'P 1'
#
loop_
_entity.id
_entity.type
_entity.pdbx_description
1 polymer ?
#
loop_
_entity_poly.entity_id
_entity_poly.type
_entity_poly.pdbx_seq_one_letter_code
_entity_poly.pdbx_strand_id
1 'polypeptide(L)'
;VYPIGIFLVVFSALEAFFAYKLPYISETNEQCGEFELKRYISLSYLRENLKEVRSDKNIWLSIAGLSIFWGISQIIIAAFPAHYKAVFNDDSSLAVQAILAVSAIGIAFGSYVAGSMSKLHIELGIVPMGAIGIFFSLLFFAFGSSIGVVSLSSFAFGFFGGIFIVPLNAMIQYF
;
A
#
# COMPACT_ATOMS: atom_id res chain seq x y z
N VAL A 1 -7.86 -21.15 -17.38
CA VAL A 1 -6.76 -20.17 -17.54
C VAL A 1 -7.18 -19.02 -18.47
N TYR A 2 -7.84 -19.29 -19.64
CA TYR A 2 -8.24 -18.25 -20.61
C TYR A 2 -9.12 -17.11 -20.05
N PRO A 3 -10.18 -17.38 -19.22
CA PRO A 3 -11.04 -16.30 -18.75
C PRO A 3 -10.33 -15.30 -17.84
N ILE A 4 -9.35 -15.75 -17.05
CA ILE A 4 -8.56 -14.86 -16.18
C ILE A 4 -7.67 -13.93 -17.02
N GLY A 5 -7.05 -14.47 -18.10
CA GLY A 5 -6.25 -13.67 -19.02
C GLY A 5 -7.06 -12.58 -19.73
N ILE A 6 -8.27 -12.92 -20.20
CA ILE A 6 -9.17 -11.94 -20.83
C ILE A 6 -9.54 -10.83 -19.82
N PHE A 7 -9.87 -11.22 -18.59
CA PHE A 7 -10.23 -10.27 -17.52
C PHE A 7 -9.09 -9.28 -17.26
N LEU A 8 -7.85 -9.76 -17.12
CA LEU A 8 -6.67 -8.91 -16.94
C LEU A 8 -6.47 -7.94 -18.12
N VAL A 9 -6.60 -8.42 -19.35
CA VAL A 9 -6.47 -7.57 -20.55
C VAL A 9 -7.54 -6.48 -20.59
N VAL A 10 -8.79 -6.81 -20.27
CA VAL A 10 -9.89 -5.83 -20.23
C VAL A 10 -9.62 -4.75 -19.17
N PHE A 11 -9.19 -5.14 -17.96
CA PHE A 11 -8.87 -4.17 -16.91
C PHE A 11 -7.66 -3.29 -17.27
N SER A 12 -6.61 -3.86 -17.85
CA SER A 12 -5.47 -3.08 -18.35
C SER A 12 -5.88 -2.10 -19.47
N ALA A 13 -6.77 -2.50 -20.36
CA ALA A 13 -7.28 -1.61 -21.39
C ALA A 13 -8.13 -0.47 -20.81
N LEU A 14 -8.95 -0.75 -19.79
CA LEU A 14 -9.69 0.28 -19.05
C LEU A 14 -8.76 1.25 -18.33
N GLU A 15 -7.72 0.74 -17.68
CA GLU A 15 -6.69 1.55 -17.01
C GLU A 15 -5.99 2.48 -18.01
N ALA A 16 -5.55 1.95 -19.15
CA ALA A 16 -4.96 2.75 -20.21
C ALA A 16 -5.92 3.80 -20.78
N PHE A 17 -7.20 3.46 -20.93
CA PHE A 17 -8.23 4.40 -21.38
C PHE A 17 -8.43 5.55 -20.39
N PHE A 18 -8.50 5.27 -19.08
CA PHE A 18 -8.61 6.30 -18.06
C PHE A 18 -7.34 7.14 -17.96
N ALA A 19 -6.15 6.52 -18.07
CA ALA A 19 -4.88 7.24 -18.10
C ALA A 19 -4.80 8.22 -19.27
N TYR A 20 -5.31 7.83 -20.46
CA TYR A 20 -5.36 8.72 -21.62
C TYR A 20 -6.31 9.92 -21.43
N LYS A 21 -7.33 9.78 -20.59
CA LYS A 21 -8.27 10.88 -20.27
C LYS A 21 -7.77 11.84 -19.18
N LEU A 22 -6.62 11.56 -18.57
CA LEU A 22 -6.05 12.49 -17.61
C LEU A 22 -5.73 13.82 -18.31
N PRO A 23 -6.14 14.96 -17.71
CA PRO A 23 -5.81 16.25 -18.27
C PRO A 23 -4.30 16.44 -18.33
N TYR A 24 -3.80 16.89 -19.48
CA TYR A 24 -2.41 17.29 -19.61
C TYR A 24 -2.20 18.55 -18.76
N ILE A 25 -1.53 18.39 -17.63
CA ILE A 25 -1.11 19.52 -16.80
C ILE A 25 0.15 20.06 -17.46
N SER A 26 0.00 21.18 -18.19
CA SER A 26 1.15 21.93 -18.70
C SER A 26 1.94 22.45 -17.50
N GLU A 27 3.14 21.93 -17.30
CA GLU A 27 4.06 22.46 -16.29
C GLU A 27 4.41 23.90 -16.66
N THR A 28 3.87 24.85 -15.91
CA THR A 28 4.19 26.28 -15.99
C THR A 28 5.44 26.62 -15.18
N ASN A 29 6.43 25.77 -15.10
CA ASN A 29 7.64 26.05 -14.37
C ASN A 29 8.88 25.95 -15.25
N GLU A 30 9.49 27.11 -15.44
CA GLU A 30 10.71 27.43 -16.19
C GLU A 30 12.00 26.74 -15.70
N GLN A 31 11.91 25.62 -14.98
CA GLN A 31 13.08 24.93 -14.43
C GLN A 31 13.21 23.45 -14.82
N CYS A 32 12.52 23.02 -15.89
CA CYS A 32 12.90 21.78 -16.54
C CYS A 32 14.26 21.97 -17.22
N GLY A 33 15.33 21.78 -16.48
CA GLY A 33 16.67 21.68 -17.06
C GLY A 33 16.70 20.59 -18.11
N GLU A 34 17.49 20.77 -19.19
CA GLU A 34 17.63 19.76 -20.23
C GLU A 34 18.01 18.42 -19.60
N PHE A 35 17.33 17.34 -20.06
CA PHE A 35 17.59 16.00 -19.57
C PHE A 35 19.03 15.58 -19.90
N GLU A 36 19.89 15.51 -18.89
CA GLU A 36 21.27 15.08 -19.03
C GLU A 36 21.42 13.58 -18.77
N LEU A 37 21.49 12.78 -19.82
CA LEU A 37 21.66 11.33 -19.75
C LEU A 37 22.87 10.92 -18.88
N LYS A 38 23.95 11.73 -18.91
CA LYS A 38 25.18 11.50 -18.14
C LYS A 38 24.96 11.61 -16.63
N ARG A 39 24.14 12.54 -16.19
CA ARG A 39 23.73 12.69 -14.78
C ARG A 39 22.82 11.56 -14.33
N TYR A 40 21.95 11.08 -15.23
CA TYR A 40 21.08 9.95 -14.95
C TYR A 40 21.90 8.66 -14.76
N ILE A 41 22.83 8.35 -15.64
CA ILE A 41 23.70 7.15 -15.57
C ILE A 41 24.65 7.22 -14.37
N SER A 42 25.13 8.41 -14.00
CA SER A 42 26.01 8.61 -12.83
C SER A 42 25.29 8.55 -11.48
N LEU A 43 23.97 8.33 -11.47
CA LEU A 43 23.13 8.32 -10.27
C LEU A 43 23.16 9.63 -9.47
N SER A 44 23.63 10.74 -10.07
CA SER A 44 23.70 12.02 -9.37
C SER A 44 22.31 12.55 -9.03
N TYR A 45 21.32 12.41 -9.93
CA TYR A 45 19.92 12.74 -9.64
C TYR A 45 19.37 11.93 -8.47
N LEU A 46 19.66 10.63 -8.43
CA LEU A 46 19.22 9.78 -7.33
C LEU A 46 19.82 10.22 -6.01
N ARG A 47 21.10 10.61 -6.01
CA ARG A 47 21.81 11.06 -4.82
C ARG A 47 21.29 12.42 -4.33
N GLU A 48 21.01 13.34 -5.25
CA GLU A 48 20.44 14.65 -4.95
C GLU A 48 19.02 14.50 -4.37
N ASN A 49 18.16 13.73 -5.03
CA ASN A 49 16.79 13.45 -4.55
C ASN A 49 16.80 12.73 -3.20
N LEU A 50 17.68 11.75 -2.99
CA LEU A 50 17.81 11.08 -1.69
C LEU A 50 18.28 12.04 -0.59
N LYS A 51 19.15 12.99 -0.92
CA LYS A 51 19.60 14.01 0.02
C LYS A 51 18.43 14.94 0.39
N GLU A 52 17.64 15.34 -0.59
CA GLU A 52 16.48 16.21 -0.40
C GLU A 52 15.39 15.52 0.43
N VAL A 53 15.01 14.30 0.07
CA VAL A 53 14.07 13.47 0.85
C VAL A 53 14.56 13.26 2.29
N ARG A 54 15.86 13.07 2.48
CA ARG A 54 16.43 12.86 3.81
C ARG A 54 16.55 14.15 4.63
N SER A 55 16.50 15.31 3.98
CA SER A 55 16.53 16.62 4.67
C SER A 55 15.21 16.92 5.38
N ASP A 56 14.08 16.44 4.85
CA ASP A 56 12.78 16.53 5.52
C ASP A 56 12.49 15.26 6.30
N LYS A 57 12.47 15.39 7.63
CA LYS A 57 12.23 14.28 8.54
C LYS A 57 10.85 13.63 8.34
N ASN A 58 9.83 14.41 7.97
CA ASN A 58 8.47 13.91 7.84
C ASN A 58 8.35 13.06 6.57
N ILE A 59 8.93 13.51 5.46
CA ILE A 59 8.97 12.74 4.21
C ILE A 59 9.76 11.45 4.41
N TRP A 60 10.93 11.52 5.03
CA TRP A 60 11.75 10.33 5.30
C TRP A 60 11.02 9.31 6.16
N LEU A 61 10.37 9.75 7.25
CA LEU A 61 9.60 8.85 8.13
C LEU A 61 8.38 8.26 7.40
N SER A 62 7.72 9.02 6.53
CA SER A 62 6.59 8.53 5.73
C SER A 62 7.03 7.44 4.76
N ILE A 63 8.14 7.64 4.05
CA ILE A 63 8.70 6.62 3.13
C ILE A 63 9.12 5.38 3.91
N ALA A 64 9.81 5.54 5.06
CA ALA A 64 10.22 4.42 5.89
C ALA A 64 9.02 3.63 6.43
N GLY A 65 7.99 4.33 6.92
CA GLY A 65 6.74 3.71 7.40
C GLY A 65 6.04 2.91 6.30
N LEU A 66 5.87 3.49 5.12
CA LEU A 66 5.29 2.80 3.96
C LEU A 66 6.12 1.59 3.53
N SER A 67 7.45 1.73 3.51
CA SER A 67 8.34 0.62 3.13
C SER A 67 8.23 -0.56 4.10
N ILE A 68 8.17 -0.29 5.41
CA ILE A 68 7.98 -1.32 6.44
C ILE A 68 6.60 -1.98 6.26
N PHE A 69 5.54 -1.20 6.08
CA PHE A 69 4.20 -1.75 5.88
C PHE A 69 4.13 -2.68 4.66
N TRP A 70 4.64 -2.24 3.53
CA TRP A 70 4.65 -3.06 2.31
C TRP A 70 5.56 -4.28 2.45
N GLY A 71 6.69 -4.15 3.15
CA GLY A 71 7.56 -5.29 3.46
C GLY A 71 6.84 -6.35 4.30
N ILE A 72 6.14 -5.95 5.36
CA ILE A 72 5.33 -6.87 6.19
C ILE A 72 4.22 -7.52 5.36
N SER A 73 3.52 -6.73 4.52
CA SER A 73 2.46 -7.23 3.65
C SER A 73 2.97 -8.32 2.69
N GLN A 74 4.14 -8.14 2.09
CA GLN A 74 4.76 -9.14 1.22
C GLN A 74 5.14 -10.43 1.98
N ILE A 75 5.64 -10.30 3.21
CA ILE A 75 5.95 -11.46 4.05
C ILE A 75 4.66 -12.25 4.34
N ILE A 76 3.56 -11.57 4.67
CA ILE A 76 2.27 -12.22 4.91
C ILE A 76 1.80 -12.95 3.67
N ILE A 77 1.77 -12.30 2.51
CA ILE A 77 1.33 -12.89 1.25
C ILE A 77 2.14 -14.15 0.91
N ALA A 78 3.45 -14.11 1.13
CA ALA A 78 4.35 -15.23 0.83
C ALA A 78 4.25 -16.38 1.85
N ALA A 79 4.11 -16.07 3.15
CA ALA A 79 4.14 -17.06 4.22
C ALA A 79 2.75 -17.63 4.53
N PHE A 80 1.68 -16.90 4.27
CA PHE A 80 0.34 -17.28 4.68
C PHE A 80 -0.15 -18.63 4.13
N PRO A 81 0.10 -19.02 2.86
CA PRO A 81 -0.32 -20.33 2.36
C PRO A 81 0.29 -21.50 3.17
N ALA A 82 1.55 -21.39 3.54
CA ALA A 82 2.23 -22.40 4.36
C ALA A 82 1.69 -22.43 5.80
N HIS A 83 1.43 -21.26 6.39
CA HIS A 83 0.83 -21.13 7.71
C HIS A 83 -0.60 -21.71 7.73
N TYR A 84 -1.43 -21.37 6.73
CA TYR A 84 -2.77 -21.89 6.59
C TYR A 84 -2.80 -23.41 6.54
N LYS A 85 -1.95 -24.02 5.72
CA LYS A 85 -1.81 -25.48 5.64
C LYS A 85 -1.41 -26.09 6.98
N ALA A 86 -0.46 -25.47 7.68
CA ALA A 86 0.03 -25.99 8.97
C ALA A 86 -1.03 -25.93 10.08
N VAL A 87 -1.86 -24.87 10.11
CA VAL A 87 -2.86 -24.65 11.17
C VAL A 87 -4.16 -25.40 10.90
N PHE A 88 -4.64 -25.37 9.65
CA PHE A 88 -5.96 -25.91 9.29
C PHE A 88 -5.89 -27.29 8.61
N ASN A 89 -4.68 -27.80 8.34
CA ASN A 89 -4.45 -29.05 7.61
C ASN A 89 -5.23 -29.14 6.28
N ASP A 90 -5.34 -27.98 5.60
CA ASP A 90 -6.07 -27.80 4.35
C ASP A 90 -5.17 -27.10 3.31
N ASP A 91 -5.16 -27.63 2.09
CA ASP A 91 -4.38 -27.12 0.95
C ASP A 91 -5.22 -26.23 0.00
N SER A 92 -6.38 -25.76 0.46
CA SER A 92 -7.29 -24.96 -0.37
C SER A 92 -6.69 -23.59 -0.73
N SER A 93 -6.17 -23.49 -1.94
CA SER A 93 -5.70 -22.20 -2.50
C SER A 93 -6.83 -21.17 -2.56
N LEU A 94 -8.09 -21.62 -2.75
CA LEU A 94 -9.25 -20.72 -2.78
C LEU A 94 -9.49 -20.07 -1.42
N ALA A 95 -9.41 -20.83 -0.33
CA ALA A 95 -9.59 -20.31 1.01
C ALA A 95 -8.50 -19.30 1.37
N VAL A 96 -7.26 -19.61 1.03
CA VAL A 96 -6.11 -18.69 1.20
C VAL A 96 -6.34 -17.37 0.46
N GLN A 97 -6.71 -17.43 -0.82
CA GLN A 97 -6.96 -16.24 -1.64
C GLN A 97 -8.17 -15.45 -1.13
N ALA A 98 -9.23 -16.13 -0.68
CA ALA A 98 -10.40 -15.48 -0.10
C ALA A 98 -10.05 -14.68 1.17
N ILE A 99 -9.26 -15.26 2.06
CA ILE A 99 -8.81 -14.58 3.29
C ILE A 99 -7.92 -13.37 2.95
N LEU A 100 -7.02 -13.49 1.98
CA LEU A 100 -6.21 -12.36 1.51
C LEU A 100 -7.07 -11.28 0.84
N ALA A 101 -8.10 -11.67 0.08
CA ALA A 101 -9.04 -10.72 -0.51
C ALA A 101 -9.83 -9.93 0.53
N VAL A 102 -10.13 -10.52 1.68
CA VAL A 102 -10.78 -9.83 2.81
C VAL A 102 -9.91 -8.68 3.32
N SER A 103 -8.58 -8.81 3.31
CA SER A 103 -7.69 -7.69 3.68
C SER A 103 -7.76 -6.53 2.69
N ALA A 104 -7.93 -6.80 1.39
CA ALA A 104 -8.09 -5.75 0.38
C ALA A 104 -9.39 -4.96 0.60
N ILE A 105 -10.48 -5.63 0.98
CA ILE A 105 -11.73 -4.98 1.40
C ILE A 105 -11.48 -4.12 2.63
N GLY A 106 -10.73 -4.62 3.60
CA GLY A 106 -10.31 -3.85 4.77
C GLY A 106 -9.56 -2.57 4.40
N ILE A 107 -8.58 -2.66 3.50
CA ILE A 107 -7.82 -1.50 3.00
C ILE A 107 -8.76 -0.45 2.39
N ALA A 108 -9.72 -0.87 1.56
CA ALA A 108 -10.67 0.05 0.94
C ALA A 108 -11.50 0.81 1.98
N PHE A 109 -12.04 0.12 2.99
CA PHE A 109 -12.77 0.76 4.08
C PHE A 109 -11.88 1.65 4.94
N GLY A 110 -10.70 1.21 5.32
CA GLY A 110 -9.74 2.00 6.09
C GLY A 110 -9.29 3.27 5.36
N SER A 111 -9.04 3.15 4.07
CA SER A 111 -8.69 4.30 3.22
C SER A 111 -9.83 5.29 3.09
N TYR A 112 -11.07 4.82 2.97
CA TYR A 112 -12.24 5.68 2.95
C TYR A 112 -12.41 6.45 4.28
N VAL A 113 -12.23 5.78 5.41
CA VAL A 113 -12.28 6.42 6.74
C VAL A 113 -11.17 7.46 6.87
N ALA A 114 -9.92 7.11 6.55
CA ALA A 114 -8.80 8.04 6.62
C ALA A 114 -9.01 9.26 5.71
N GLY A 115 -9.47 9.06 4.46
CA GLY A 115 -9.78 10.15 3.54
C GLY A 115 -10.92 11.03 4.04
N SER A 116 -11.93 10.46 4.70
CA SER A 116 -13.04 11.25 5.27
C SER A 116 -12.62 12.09 6.48
N MET A 117 -11.62 11.66 7.23
CA MET A 117 -11.06 12.40 8.37
C MET A 117 -10.10 13.51 7.92
N SER A 118 -9.44 13.35 6.78
CA SER A 118 -8.41 14.27 6.25
C SER A 118 -8.95 15.24 5.19
N LYS A 119 -10.19 15.73 5.32
CA LYS A 119 -10.84 16.56 4.28
C LYS A 119 -10.22 17.94 4.06
N LEU A 120 -9.70 18.58 5.09
CA LEU A 120 -9.19 19.96 5.04
C LEU A 120 -7.67 20.05 5.28
N HIS A 121 -7.09 19.05 5.90
CA HIS A 121 -5.66 18.98 6.22
C HIS A 121 -5.25 17.52 6.43
N ILE A 122 -3.95 17.25 6.28
CA ILE A 122 -3.42 15.90 6.47
C ILE A 122 -3.38 15.58 7.96
N GLU A 123 -4.26 14.65 8.39
CA GLU A 123 -4.35 14.21 9.78
C GLU A 123 -3.30 13.14 10.11
N LEU A 124 -2.09 13.56 10.43
CA LEU A 124 -1.03 12.64 10.84
C LEU A 124 -1.30 11.96 12.20
N GLY A 125 -2.20 12.52 13.00
CA GLY A 125 -2.58 11.95 14.30
C GLY A 125 -3.21 10.56 14.22
N ILE A 126 -3.76 10.16 13.08
CA ILE A 126 -4.34 8.82 12.88
C ILE A 126 -3.29 7.74 12.54
N VAL A 127 -2.09 8.12 12.14
CA VAL A 127 -1.00 7.19 11.78
C VAL A 127 -0.62 6.25 12.94
N PRO A 128 -0.40 6.74 14.17
CA PRO A 128 -0.13 5.87 15.32
C PRO A 128 -1.27 4.89 15.63
N MET A 129 -2.54 5.30 15.46
CA MET A 129 -3.69 4.41 15.61
C MET A 129 -3.66 3.28 14.56
N GLY A 130 -3.35 3.63 13.31
CA GLY A 130 -3.14 2.65 12.25
C GLY A 130 -2.05 1.65 12.60
N ALA A 131 -0.90 2.13 13.06
CA ALA A 131 0.24 1.28 13.44
C ALA A 131 -0.10 0.32 14.60
N ILE A 132 -0.76 0.81 15.65
CA ILE A 132 -1.21 -0.02 16.78
C ILE A 132 -2.23 -1.06 16.32
N GLY A 133 -3.18 -0.66 15.47
CA GLY A 133 -4.18 -1.57 14.91
C GLY A 133 -3.55 -2.66 14.03
N ILE A 134 -2.56 -2.33 13.21
CA ILE A 134 -1.76 -3.30 12.44
C ILE A 134 -1.09 -4.30 13.38
N PHE A 135 -0.44 -3.82 14.43
CA PHE A 135 0.25 -4.69 15.40
C PHE A 135 -0.70 -5.72 16.03
N PHE A 136 -1.84 -5.29 16.55
CA PHE A 136 -2.81 -6.22 17.14
C PHE A 136 -3.44 -7.16 16.10
N SER A 137 -3.72 -6.66 14.90
CA SER A 137 -4.23 -7.50 13.81
C SER A 137 -3.26 -8.62 13.46
N LEU A 138 -1.96 -8.33 13.38
CA LEU A 138 -0.92 -9.32 13.13
C LEU A 138 -0.79 -10.34 14.27
N LEU A 139 -0.92 -9.87 15.51
CA LEU A 139 -0.90 -10.75 16.67
C LEU A 139 -2.03 -11.78 16.62
N PHE A 140 -3.27 -11.31 16.40
CA PHE A 140 -4.42 -12.20 16.28
C PHE A 140 -4.37 -13.08 15.00
N PHE A 141 -3.79 -12.57 13.93
CA PHE A 141 -3.59 -13.34 12.71
C PHE A 141 -2.62 -14.51 12.94
N ALA A 142 -1.49 -14.27 13.64
CA ALA A 142 -0.48 -15.28 13.88
C ALA A 142 -0.93 -16.40 14.86
N PHE A 143 -1.76 -16.03 15.85
CA PHE A 143 -2.24 -16.98 16.88
C PHE A 143 -3.67 -17.47 16.61
N GLY A 144 -4.29 -17.06 15.52
CA GLY A 144 -5.65 -17.45 15.17
C GLY A 144 -5.75 -18.94 14.83
N SER A 145 -6.53 -19.67 15.60
CA SER A 145 -6.81 -21.11 15.42
C SER A 145 -8.12 -21.40 14.68
N SER A 146 -8.87 -20.40 14.32
CA SER A 146 -10.10 -20.54 13.52
C SER A 146 -10.09 -19.66 12.29
N ILE A 147 -10.72 -20.14 11.20
CA ILE A 147 -10.84 -19.38 9.94
C ILE A 147 -11.50 -18.01 10.18
N GLY A 148 -12.49 -17.95 11.07
CA GLY A 148 -13.17 -16.70 11.40
C GLY A 148 -12.23 -15.66 12.03
N VAL A 149 -11.39 -16.07 13.00
CA VAL A 149 -10.40 -15.18 13.63
C VAL A 149 -9.36 -14.72 12.62
N VAL A 150 -8.84 -15.61 11.79
CA VAL A 150 -7.83 -15.27 10.79
C VAL A 150 -8.43 -14.32 9.73
N SER A 151 -9.66 -14.56 9.29
CA SER A 151 -10.34 -13.67 8.33
C SER A 151 -10.62 -12.28 8.92
N LEU A 152 -11.11 -12.22 10.16
CA LEU A 152 -11.36 -10.95 10.85
C LEU A 152 -10.04 -10.17 11.08
N SER A 153 -8.99 -10.87 11.48
CA SER A 153 -7.66 -10.28 11.65
C SER A 153 -7.08 -9.77 10.33
N SER A 154 -7.32 -10.49 9.23
CA SER A 154 -6.95 -10.08 7.87
C SER A 154 -7.68 -8.80 7.46
N PHE A 155 -8.99 -8.74 7.71
CA PHE A 155 -9.77 -7.51 7.51
C PHE A 155 -9.24 -6.34 8.33
N ALA A 156 -9.00 -6.57 9.63
CA ALA A 156 -8.49 -5.55 10.55
C ALA A 156 -7.10 -5.06 10.12
N PHE A 157 -6.21 -5.97 9.71
CA PHE A 157 -4.90 -5.63 9.14
C PHE A 157 -5.04 -4.69 7.94
N GLY A 158 -5.92 -5.02 7.00
CA GLY A 158 -6.21 -4.16 5.85
C GLY A 158 -6.81 -2.81 6.27
N PHE A 159 -7.80 -2.82 7.16
CA PHE A 159 -8.47 -1.60 7.62
C PHE A 159 -7.50 -0.61 8.28
N PHE A 160 -6.73 -1.07 9.24
CA PHE A 160 -5.72 -0.24 9.89
C PHE A 160 -4.56 0.11 8.96
N GLY A 161 -4.25 -0.78 8.00
CA GLY A 161 -3.33 -0.49 6.91
C GLY A 161 -3.79 0.68 6.06
N GLY A 162 -5.06 0.73 5.67
CA GLY A 162 -5.65 1.87 4.95
C GLY A 162 -5.55 3.19 5.74
N ILE A 163 -5.86 3.16 7.04
CA ILE A 163 -5.70 4.31 7.94
C ILE A 163 -4.24 4.79 8.02
N PHE A 164 -3.29 3.86 8.00
CA PHE A 164 -1.87 4.15 8.06
C PHE A 164 -1.31 4.69 6.74
N ILE A 165 -1.67 4.07 5.60
CA ILE A 165 -1.09 4.38 4.27
C ILE A 165 -1.54 5.74 3.75
N VAL A 166 -2.84 6.07 3.89
CA VAL A 166 -3.43 7.25 3.24
C VAL A 166 -2.75 8.55 3.67
N PRO A 167 -2.60 8.87 4.97
CA PRO A 167 -1.96 10.13 5.37
C PRO A 167 -0.46 10.16 5.04
N LEU A 168 0.24 9.01 5.07
CA LEU A 168 1.65 8.94 4.71
C LEU A 168 1.88 9.19 3.21
N ASN A 169 1.03 8.63 2.34
CA ASN A 169 1.06 8.92 0.90
C ASN A 169 0.71 10.39 0.62
N ALA A 170 -0.30 10.94 1.29
CA ALA A 170 -0.66 12.34 1.14
C ALA A 170 0.49 13.26 1.54
N MET A 171 1.24 12.94 2.61
CA MET A 171 2.41 13.70 3.05
C MET A 171 3.50 13.74 1.98
N ILE A 172 3.81 12.61 1.35
CA ILE A 172 4.83 12.54 0.28
C ILE A 172 4.41 13.33 -0.96
N GLN A 173 3.10 13.41 -1.25
CA GLN A 173 2.58 14.13 -2.43
C GLN A 173 2.43 15.63 -2.20
N TYR A 174 2.34 16.08 -0.95
CA TYR A 174 2.13 17.48 -0.60
C TYR A 174 3.43 18.30 -0.63
N PHE A 175 4.55 17.67 -0.40
CA PHE A 175 5.89 18.26 -0.40
C PHE A 175 6.70 17.81 -1.61
#